data_1b4cc0de19a57c3ca6144e7a8a7e4495
#
_entry.id   1b4cc0de19a57c3ca6144e7a8a7e4495
#
_cell.length_a   1.000
_cell.length_b   1.000
_cell.length_c   1.000
_cell.angle_alpha   90.00
_cell.angle_beta   90.00
_cell.angle_gamma   90.00
#
_symmetry.space_group_name_H-M   'P 1'
#
loop_
_entity.id
_entity.type
_entity.pdbx_description
1 polymer ?
#
loop_
_entity_poly.entity_id
_entity_poly.type
_entity_poly.pdbx_seq_one_letter_code
_entity_poly.pdbx_strand_id
1 'polypeptide(L)'
;MTEALMIVIATIGVFIITLLVKGIRIVPEQSAVMIERLGKFRGQLNAGLNIIIPVVDKPRSVPWRVTVKEGGQKFYLVSQITNLDLREQVYDFPSQSVITRDNVGIQVDAVVYFQIINPQKAVYEISNLPIALETLTQTTLRNVIGEMDLDDTLTSRETINASLVETIDSAAQAWGVKVNRVEVQDITPPQDVLASMEQQMKAERERRARVTEAEG
;
A
#
# COMPACT_ATOMS: atom_id res chain seq x y z
N MET A 1 -51.95 8.26 36.88
CA MET A 1 -50.56 7.88 37.24
C MET A 1 -50.09 6.59 36.55
N THR A 2 -50.92 5.57 36.44
CA THR A 2 -50.57 4.28 35.79
C THR A 2 -50.27 4.39 34.30
N GLU A 3 -51.04 5.20 33.55
CA GLU A 3 -50.78 5.40 32.11
C GLU A 3 -49.45 6.14 31.81
N ALA A 4 -49.14 7.18 32.59
CA ALA A 4 -47.88 7.90 32.44
C ALA A 4 -46.68 6.99 32.76
N LEU A 5 -46.79 6.12 33.77
CA LEU A 5 -45.77 5.14 34.13
C LEU A 5 -45.57 4.10 33.03
N MET A 6 -46.66 3.60 32.42
CA MET A 6 -46.58 2.66 31.29
C MET A 6 -45.91 3.27 30.06
N ILE A 7 -46.19 4.55 29.75
CA ILE A 7 -45.56 5.27 28.64
C ILE A 7 -44.05 5.42 28.87
N VAL A 8 -43.65 5.77 30.10
CA VAL A 8 -42.22 5.89 30.46
C VAL A 8 -41.49 4.55 30.32
N ILE A 9 -42.10 3.45 30.84
CA ILE A 9 -41.50 2.11 30.74
C ILE A 9 -41.37 1.69 29.25
N ALA A 10 -42.43 1.93 28.45
CA ALA A 10 -42.39 1.62 27.02
C ALA A 10 -41.30 2.42 26.30
N THR A 11 -41.15 3.70 26.59
CA THR A 11 -40.10 4.56 26.00
C THR A 11 -38.69 4.08 26.37
N ILE A 12 -38.46 3.72 27.62
CA ILE A 12 -37.20 3.15 28.10
C ILE A 12 -36.92 1.81 27.40
N GLY A 13 -37.94 0.95 27.26
CA GLY A 13 -37.85 -0.33 26.56
C GLY A 13 -37.41 -0.16 25.08
N VAL A 14 -38.07 0.73 24.38
CA VAL A 14 -37.71 1.06 22.97
C VAL A 14 -36.30 1.64 22.87
N PHE A 15 -35.90 2.49 23.81
CA PHE A 15 -34.57 3.05 23.87
C PHE A 15 -33.50 1.96 24.09
N ILE A 16 -33.72 1.04 25.03
CA ILE A 16 -32.80 -0.09 25.29
C ILE A 16 -32.71 -1.00 24.05
N ILE A 17 -33.82 -1.34 23.43
CA ILE A 17 -33.84 -2.16 22.20
C ILE A 17 -33.07 -1.48 21.08
N THR A 18 -33.24 -0.17 20.89
CA THR A 18 -32.52 0.60 19.88
C THR A 18 -31.01 0.62 20.15
N LEU A 19 -30.59 0.73 21.42
CA LEU A 19 -29.18 0.63 21.80
C LEU A 19 -28.61 -0.75 21.50
N LEU A 20 -29.36 -1.82 21.83
CA LEU A 20 -28.92 -3.19 21.55
C LEU A 20 -28.77 -3.46 20.09
N VAL A 21 -29.73 -3.07 19.25
CA VAL A 21 -29.67 -3.27 17.80
C VAL A 21 -28.53 -2.47 17.16
N LYS A 22 -28.33 -1.22 17.56
CA LYS A 22 -27.21 -0.39 17.07
C LYS A 22 -25.86 -0.81 17.63
N GLY A 23 -25.85 -1.56 18.74
CA GLY A 23 -24.64 -2.09 19.34
C GLY A 23 -24.06 -3.32 18.64
N ILE A 24 -24.86 -3.99 17.83
CA ILE A 24 -24.40 -5.16 17.08
C ILE A 24 -23.64 -4.70 15.83
N ARG A 25 -22.39 -5.15 15.67
CA ARG A 25 -21.57 -4.90 14.49
C ARG A 25 -21.00 -6.21 13.96
N ILE A 26 -21.28 -6.48 12.69
CA ILE A 26 -20.72 -7.61 11.97
C ILE A 26 -19.48 -7.12 11.23
N VAL A 27 -18.34 -7.77 11.47
CA VAL A 27 -17.07 -7.50 10.80
C VAL A 27 -16.82 -8.65 9.83
N PRO A 28 -16.56 -8.35 8.54
CA PRO A 28 -16.24 -9.38 7.54
C PRO A 28 -14.98 -10.16 7.91
N GLU A 29 -14.85 -11.38 7.37
CA GLU A 29 -13.64 -12.19 7.50
C GLU A 29 -12.43 -11.45 6.90
N GLN A 30 -11.26 -11.68 7.50
CA GLN A 30 -10.01 -10.99 7.10
C GLN A 30 -10.11 -9.45 7.18
N SER A 31 -10.93 -8.93 8.08
CA SER A 31 -11.03 -7.49 8.33
C SER A 31 -10.93 -7.20 9.82
N ALA A 32 -10.45 -6.01 10.14
CA ALA A 32 -10.37 -5.50 11.51
C ALA A 32 -10.95 -4.09 11.61
N VAL A 33 -11.59 -3.81 12.75
CA VAL A 33 -12.14 -2.47 13.07
C VAL A 33 -11.56 -2.00 14.39
N MET A 34 -10.91 -0.84 14.38
CA MET A 34 -10.41 -0.21 15.61
C MET A 34 -11.54 0.55 16.30
N ILE A 35 -11.72 0.31 17.59
CA ILE A 35 -12.72 0.99 18.41
C ILE A 35 -12.05 1.96 19.36
N GLU A 36 -12.54 3.19 19.33
CA GLU A 36 -12.20 4.23 20.28
C GLU A 36 -13.37 4.45 21.25
N ARG A 37 -13.05 4.56 22.52
CA ARG A 37 -13.98 4.97 23.57
C ARG A 37 -13.57 6.33 24.10
N LEU A 38 -14.41 7.34 23.88
CA LEU A 38 -14.13 8.72 24.29
C LEU A 38 -12.75 9.22 23.83
N GLY A 39 -12.37 8.87 22.59
CA GLY A 39 -11.09 9.29 21.99
C GLY A 39 -9.86 8.45 22.40
N LYS A 40 -10.02 7.39 23.20
CA LYS A 40 -8.94 6.46 23.55
C LYS A 40 -9.15 5.13 22.86
N PHE A 41 -8.08 4.53 22.37
CA PHE A 41 -8.11 3.16 21.85
C PHE A 41 -8.65 2.21 22.93
N ARG A 42 -9.70 1.46 22.62
CA ARG A 42 -10.29 0.45 23.49
C ARG A 42 -9.90 -0.97 23.10
N GLY A 43 -9.90 -1.24 21.81
CA GLY A 43 -9.63 -2.57 21.30
C GLY A 43 -9.94 -2.71 19.82
N GLN A 44 -9.70 -3.90 19.32
CA GLN A 44 -9.93 -4.31 17.94
C GLN A 44 -11.13 -5.25 17.89
N LEU A 45 -12.03 -5.02 16.95
CA LEU A 45 -13.07 -5.99 16.58
C LEU A 45 -12.53 -6.89 15.49
N ASN A 46 -12.54 -8.18 15.75
CA ASN A 46 -12.18 -9.20 14.78
C ASN A 46 -13.40 -9.65 13.97
N ALA A 47 -13.17 -10.46 12.95
CA ALA A 47 -14.20 -11.04 12.11
C ALA A 47 -15.31 -11.71 12.95
N GLY A 48 -16.55 -11.58 12.48
CA GLY A 48 -17.74 -12.13 13.14
C GLY A 48 -18.61 -11.09 13.82
N LEU A 49 -19.45 -11.56 14.73
CA LEU A 49 -20.41 -10.74 15.47
C LEU A 49 -19.74 -10.11 16.69
N ASN A 50 -19.79 -8.80 16.77
CA ASN A 50 -19.23 -8.01 17.85
C ASN A 50 -20.31 -7.11 18.48
N ILE A 51 -20.16 -6.83 19.76
CA ILE A 51 -21.06 -5.96 20.50
C ILE A 51 -20.28 -4.74 20.99
N ILE A 52 -20.76 -3.56 20.60
CA ILE A 52 -20.20 -2.27 21.01
C ILE A 52 -21.28 -1.43 21.74
N ILE A 53 -20.86 -0.46 22.52
CA ILE A 53 -21.77 0.50 23.17
C ILE A 53 -21.92 1.72 22.24
N PRO A 54 -23.02 1.86 21.49
CA PRO A 54 -23.09 2.77 20.32
C PRO A 54 -22.95 4.26 20.66
N VAL A 55 -23.17 4.65 21.92
CA VAL A 55 -23.03 6.05 22.38
C VAL A 55 -21.57 6.40 22.70
N VAL A 56 -20.82 5.43 23.21
CA VAL A 56 -19.49 5.64 23.79
C VAL A 56 -18.38 5.12 22.87
N ASP A 57 -18.65 3.99 22.20
CA ASP A 57 -17.71 3.32 21.31
C ASP A 57 -17.91 3.82 19.88
N LYS A 58 -16.85 4.32 19.26
CA LYS A 58 -16.85 4.78 17.87
C LYS A 58 -15.78 4.04 17.08
N PRO A 59 -16.14 3.51 15.90
CA PRO A 59 -15.13 2.99 14.97
C PRO A 59 -14.21 4.11 14.50
N ARG A 60 -12.90 3.87 14.55
CA ARG A 60 -11.91 4.80 14.03
C ARG A 60 -11.95 4.81 12.51
N SER A 61 -12.11 5.98 11.91
CA SER A 61 -11.93 6.18 10.47
C SER A 61 -10.48 6.51 10.17
N VAL A 62 -9.95 5.90 9.11
CA VAL A 62 -8.61 6.17 8.62
C VAL A 62 -8.65 6.56 7.15
N PRO A 63 -7.82 7.51 6.71
CA PRO A 63 -7.72 7.84 5.30
C PRO A 63 -7.07 6.66 4.55
N TRP A 64 -7.71 6.24 3.47
CA TRP A 64 -7.25 5.14 2.64
C TRP A 64 -7.29 5.51 1.18
N ARG A 65 -6.24 5.19 0.45
CA ARG A 65 -6.16 5.44 -0.99
C ARG A 65 -6.95 4.36 -1.73
N VAL A 66 -7.93 4.78 -2.52
CA VAL A 66 -8.71 3.91 -3.39
C VAL A 66 -8.44 4.29 -4.83
N THR A 67 -8.10 3.31 -5.65
CA THR A 67 -7.93 3.53 -7.09
C THR A 67 -9.27 3.37 -7.77
N VAL A 68 -9.74 4.43 -8.41
CA VAL A 68 -10.97 4.45 -9.22
C VAL A 68 -10.56 4.52 -10.68
N LYS A 69 -11.11 3.63 -11.51
CA LYS A 69 -10.96 3.67 -12.96
C LYS A 69 -12.20 4.34 -13.56
N GLU A 70 -12.03 5.50 -14.18
CA GLU A 70 -13.09 6.20 -14.89
C GLU A 70 -12.57 6.61 -16.27
N GLY A 71 -13.31 6.24 -17.31
CA GLY A 71 -12.91 6.56 -18.70
C GLY A 71 -11.58 5.99 -19.17
N GLY A 72 -11.10 4.89 -18.57
CA GLY A 72 -9.79 4.27 -18.89
C GLY A 72 -8.60 4.90 -18.16
N GLN A 73 -8.80 5.97 -17.41
CA GLN A 73 -7.76 6.58 -16.58
C GLN A 73 -7.87 6.11 -15.11
N LYS A 74 -6.72 5.97 -14.46
CA LYS A 74 -6.65 5.65 -13.02
C LYS A 74 -6.65 6.95 -12.23
N PHE A 75 -7.64 7.12 -11.36
CA PHE A 75 -7.69 8.21 -10.38
C PHE A 75 -7.47 7.67 -8.99
N TYR A 76 -6.73 8.43 -8.19
CA TYR A 76 -6.47 8.08 -6.79
C TYR A 76 -7.31 8.98 -5.89
N LEU A 77 -8.26 8.38 -5.20
CA LEU A 77 -9.11 9.08 -4.24
C LEU A 77 -8.73 8.65 -2.82
N VAL A 78 -8.75 9.60 -1.90
CA VAL A 78 -8.62 9.30 -0.47
C VAL A 78 -10.03 9.16 0.10
N SER A 79 -10.38 7.95 0.51
CA SER A 79 -11.64 7.62 1.18
C SER A 79 -11.41 7.36 2.66
N GLN A 80 -12.40 7.67 3.48
CA GLN A 80 -12.38 7.32 4.89
C GLN A 80 -12.95 5.90 5.07
N ILE A 81 -12.12 4.98 5.54
CA ILE A 81 -12.53 3.60 5.82
C ILE A 81 -12.50 3.33 7.31
N THR A 82 -13.39 2.46 7.78
CA THR A 82 -13.42 1.97 9.17
C THR A 82 -13.01 0.51 9.28
N ASN A 83 -13.15 -0.25 8.19
CA ASN A 83 -12.78 -1.65 8.13
C ASN A 83 -11.43 -1.76 7.40
N LEU A 84 -10.40 -2.22 8.10
CA LEU A 84 -9.11 -2.51 7.50
C LEU A 84 -9.13 -3.92 6.92
N ASP A 85 -8.76 -4.06 5.66
CA ASP A 85 -8.56 -5.36 5.02
C ASP A 85 -7.19 -5.93 5.43
N LEU A 86 -7.16 -7.15 5.95
CA LEU A 86 -5.96 -7.83 6.42
C LEU A 86 -5.38 -8.81 5.39
N ARG A 87 -6.01 -8.92 4.22
CA ARG A 87 -5.46 -9.70 3.10
C ARG A 87 -4.28 -8.98 2.50
N GLU A 88 -3.50 -9.69 1.72
CA GLU A 88 -2.46 -9.07 0.90
C GLU A 88 -3.07 -8.04 -0.05
N GLN A 89 -2.51 -6.86 -0.05
CA GLN A 89 -2.92 -5.74 -0.87
C GLN A 89 -1.81 -5.41 -1.87
N VAL A 90 -2.23 -4.92 -3.02
CA VAL A 90 -1.33 -4.56 -4.11
C VAL A 90 -1.47 -3.07 -4.38
N TYR A 91 -0.36 -2.35 -4.26
CA TYR A 91 -0.30 -0.94 -4.62
C TYR A 91 0.62 -0.74 -5.82
N ASP A 92 0.01 -0.24 -6.87
CA ASP A 92 0.66 0.22 -8.09
C ASP A 92 0.96 1.72 -7.93
N PHE A 93 2.23 2.07 -7.90
CA PHE A 93 2.68 3.44 -7.76
C PHE A 93 2.95 4.07 -9.12
N PRO A 94 2.65 5.37 -9.29
CA PRO A 94 2.90 6.06 -10.55
C PRO A 94 4.40 6.11 -10.84
N SER A 95 4.71 6.08 -12.14
CA SER A 95 6.07 6.20 -12.66
C SER A 95 6.76 7.46 -12.13
N GLN A 96 8.04 7.32 -11.80
CA GLN A 96 8.89 8.36 -11.28
C GLN A 96 10.15 8.57 -12.09
N SER A 97 10.59 9.82 -12.17
CA SER A 97 11.89 10.16 -12.72
C SER A 97 12.98 9.94 -11.68
N VAL A 98 13.97 9.13 -12.02
CA VAL A 98 15.14 8.83 -11.20
C VAL A 98 16.40 9.00 -12.05
N ILE A 99 17.50 9.39 -11.43
CA ILE A 99 18.79 9.57 -12.11
C ILE A 99 19.71 8.43 -11.65
N THR A 100 20.28 7.69 -12.60
CA THR A 100 21.25 6.64 -12.37
C THR A 100 22.64 7.20 -12.00
N ARG A 101 23.55 6.33 -11.54
CA ARG A 101 24.91 6.72 -11.15
C ARG A 101 25.69 7.35 -12.31
N ASP A 102 25.47 6.89 -13.53
CA ASP A 102 26.06 7.42 -14.78
C ASP A 102 25.31 8.64 -15.35
N ASN A 103 24.45 9.27 -14.53
CA ASN A 103 23.74 10.53 -14.79
C ASN A 103 22.71 10.45 -15.93
N VAL A 104 22.08 9.29 -16.12
CA VAL A 104 20.96 9.14 -17.06
C VAL A 104 19.63 9.25 -16.29
N GLY A 105 18.73 10.12 -16.77
CA GLY A 105 17.38 10.25 -16.24
C GLY A 105 16.45 9.19 -16.81
N ILE A 106 15.90 8.32 -15.98
CA ILE A 106 14.98 7.25 -16.39
C ILE A 106 13.63 7.39 -15.71
N GLN A 107 12.59 6.83 -16.34
CA GLN A 107 11.26 6.67 -15.71
C GLN A 107 11.13 5.24 -15.20
N VAL A 108 10.74 5.11 -13.94
CA VAL A 108 10.60 3.80 -13.29
C VAL A 108 9.32 3.78 -12.47
N ASP A 109 8.57 2.69 -12.57
CA ASP A 109 7.41 2.40 -11.74
C ASP A 109 7.59 1.06 -10.99
N ALA A 110 6.87 0.93 -9.90
CA ALA A 110 6.95 -0.25 -9.05
C ALA A 110 5.59 -0.60 -8.45
N VAL A 111 5.41 -1.89 -8.17
CA VAL A 111 4.27 -2.45 -7.44
C VAL A 111 4.75 -3.04 -6.14
N VAL A 112 4.03 -2.74 -5.07
CA VAL A 112 4.30 -3.26 -3.72
C VAL A 112 3.17 -4.16 -3.28
N TYR A 113 3.52 -5.36 -2.84
CA TYR A 113 2.63 -6.35 -2.23
C TYR A 113 2.87 -6.34 -0.73
N PHE A 114 1.86 -5.98 0.03
CA PHE A 114 1.96 -5.89 1.47
C PHE A 114 0.71 -6.40 2.18
N GLN A 115 0.87 -6.73 3.45
CA GLN A 115 -0.20 -7.20 4.31
C GLN A 115 -0.13 -6.49 5.67
N ILE A 116 -1.29 -6.11 6.20
CA ILE A 116 -1.39 -5.56 7.56
C ILE A 116 -1.37 -6.72 8.55
N ILE A 117 -0.29 -6.81 9.35
CA ILE A 117 -0.15 -7.84 10.39
C ILE A 117 -0.63 -7.31 11.74
N ASN A 118 -0.39 -6.04 12.02
CA ASN A 118 -0.83 -5.40 13.24
C ASN A 118 -1.71 -4.17 12.92
N PRO A 119 -3.04 -4.35 12.87
CA PRO A 119 -3.98 -3.28 12.54
C PRO A 119 -3.92 -2.09 13.50
N GLN A 120 -3.61 -2.31 14.78
CA GLN A 120 -3.48 -1.24 15.75
C GLN A 120 -2.30 -0.32 15.37
N LYS A 121 -1.14 -0.87 15.06
CA LYS A 121 0.01 -0.08 14.63
C LYS A 121 -0.28 0.65 13.32
N ALA A 122 -0.93 -0.03 12.37
CA ALA A 122 -1.27 0.56 11.07
C ALA A 122 -2.20 1.78 11.16
N VAL A 123 -2.96 1.90 12.24
CA VAL A 123 -3.90 3.01 12.47
C VAL A 123 -3.32 4.11 13.35
N TYR A 124 -2.47 3.76 14.34
CA TYR A 124 -2.05 4.71 15.36
C TYR A 124 -0.59 5.14 15.27
N GLU A 125 0.29 4.34 14.66
CA GLU A 125 1.70 4.71 14.50
C GLU A 125 1.96 5.55 13.24
N ILE A 126 1.05 5.52 12.27
CA ILE A 126 1.16 6.29 11.02
C ILE A 126 -0.18 6.93 10.63
N SER A 127 -0.17 8.18 10.23
CA SER A 127 -1.41 8.91 9.93
C SER A 127 -2.06 8.47 8.60
N ASN A 128 -1.26 8.09 7.62
CA ASN A 128 -1.72 7.64 6.31
C ASN A 128 -0.75 6.59 5.76
N LEU A 129 -1.07 5.33 6.05
CA LEU A 129 -0.25 4.20 5.66
C LEU A 129 0.01 4.10 4.14
N PRO A 130 -1.01 4.26 3.26
CA PRO A 130 -0.78 4.22 1.82
C PRO A 130 0.23 5.26 1.31
N ILE A 131 0.09 6.50 1.75
CA ILE A 131 1.01 7.58 1.35
C ILE A 131 2.41 7.35 1.92
N ALA A 132 2.50 6.85 3.15
CA ALA A 132 3.79 6.55 3.77
C ALA A 132 4.53 5.44 3.03
N LEU A 133 3.84 4.35 2.66
CA LEU A 133 4.42 3.27 1.84
C LEU A 133 4.85 3.78 0.47
N GLU A 134 4.03 4.61 -0.18
CA GLU A 134 4.38 5.23 -1.46
C GLU A 134 5.66 6.05 -1.34
N THR A 135 5.71 6.98 -0.40
CA THR A 135 6.87 7.86 -0.22
C THR A 135 8.13 7.06 0.13
N LEU A 136 8.00 6.05 0.99
CA LEU A 136 9.10 5.17 1.36
C LEU A 136 9.62 4.40 0.14
N THR A 137 8.71 3.79 -0.63
CA THR A 137 9.07 3.04 -1.85
C THR A 137 9.76 3.94 -2.87
N GLN A 138 9.23 5.12 -3.11
CA GLN A 138 9.78 6.10 -4.04
C GLN A 138 11.18 6.55 -3.64
N THR A 139 11.39 6.80 -2.35
CA THR A 139 12.69 7.24 -1.84
C THR A 139 13.71 6.11 -1.89
N THR A 140 13.30 4.90 -1.52
CA THR A 140 14.18 3.71 -1.56
C THR A 140 14.55 3.36 -3.01
N LEU A 141 13.57 3.39 -3.92
CA LEU A 141 13.79 3.14 -5.34
C LEU A 141 14.81 4.14 -5.94
N ARG A 142 14.66 5.43 -5.59
CA ARG A 142 15.62 6.46 -6.03
C ARG A 142 17.03 6.20 -5.51
N ASN A 143 17.15 5.77 -4.25
CA ASN A 143 18.45 5.48 -3.66
C ASN A 143 19.11 4.27 -4.34
N VAL A 144 18.36 3.15 -4.46
CA VAL A 144 18.88 1.92 -5.08
C VAL A 144 19.32 2.15 -6.53
N ILE A 145 18.49 2.81 -7.34
CA ILE A 145 18.81 3.10 -8.74
C ILE A 145 19.94 4.13 -8.84
N GLY A 146 19.98 5.13 -7.95
CA GLY A 146 21.03 6.14 -7.94
C GLY A 146 22.45 5.59 -7.67
N GLU A 147 22.56 4.38 -7.12
CA GLU A 147 23.81 3.67 -6.90
C GLU A 147 24.21 2.74 -8.07
N MET A 148 23.34 2.57 -9.07
CA MET A 148 23.52 1.66 -10.20
C MET A 148 23.70 2.42 -11.51
N ASP A 149 24.47 1.85 -12.45
CA ASP A 149 24.53 2.34 -13.82
C ASP A 149 23.28 1.90 -14.59
N LEU A 150 22.99 2.55 -15.71
CA LEU A 150 21.80 2.24 -16.52
C LEU A 150 21.77 0.79 -16.97
N ASP A 151 22.86 0.24 -17.45
CA ASP A 151 22.96 -1.14 -17.92
C ASP A 151 22.66 -2.13 -16.78
N ASP A 152 23.21 -1.89 -15.60
CA ASP A 152 22.94 -2.69 -14.39
C ASP A 152 21.48 -2.58 -13.97
N THR A 153 20.89 -1.40 -14.02
CA THR A 153 19.49 -1.17 -13.68
C THR A 153 18.54 -1.95 -14.61
N LEU A 154 18.87 -2.04 -15.89
CA LEU A 154 18.06 -2.78 -16.87
C LEU A 154 18.18 -4.31 -16.73
N THR A 155 19.35 -4.81 -16.32
CA THR A 155 19.67 -6.24 -16.28
C THR A 155 19.49 -6.89 -14.91
N SER A 156 19.56 -6.12 -13.81
CA SER A 156 19.61 -6.64 -12.43
C SER A 156 18.33 -6.41 -11.63
N ARG A 157 17.17 -6.53 -12.28
CA ARG A 157 15.84 -6.29 -11.64
C ARG A 157 15.63 -7.10 -10.37
N GLU A 158 16.09 -8.35 -10.32
CA GLU A 158 15.97 -9.21 -9.14
C GLU A 158 16.73 -8.64 -7.95
N THR A 159 17.93 -8.12 -8.17
CA THR A 159 18.75 -7.48 -7.14
C THR A 159 18.08 -6.21 -6.62
N ILE A 160 17.52 -5.39 -7.52
CA ILE A 160 16.77 -4.18 -7.15
C ILE A 160 15.56 -4.57 -6.30
N ASN A 161 14.75 -5.51 -6.76
CA ASN A 161 13.56 -5.99 -6.05
C ASN A 161 13.90 -6.51 -4.65
N ALA A 162 14.95 -7.30 -4.51
CA ALA A 162 15.41 -7.83 -3.21
C ALA A 162 15.82 -6.70 -2.25
N SER A 163 16.62 -5.74 -2.72
CA SER A 163 17.06 -4.59 -1.93
C SER A 163 15.89 -3.69 -1.51
N LEU A 164 14.92 -3.49 -2.41
CA LEU A 164 13.69 -2.75 -2.11
C LEU A 164 12.87 -3.43 -1.01
N VAL A 165 12.65 -4.75 -1.14
CA VAL A 165 11.89 -5.52 -0.13
C VAL A 165 12.56 -5.41 1.24
N GLU A 166 13.86 -5.64 1.34
CA GLU A 166 14.60 -5.60 2.60
C GLU A 166 14.47 -4.24 3.30
N THR A 167 14.70 -3.17 2.56
CA THR A 167 14.66 -1.82 3.12
C THR A 167 13.24 -1.38 3.51
N ILE A 168 12.26 -1.64 2.62
CA ILE A 168 10.88 -1.20 2.84
C ILE A 168 10.22 -2.04 3.92
N ASP A 169 10.42 -3.37 3.95
CA ASP A 169 9.86 -4.24 4.99
C ASP A 169 10.39 -3.86 6.37
N SER A 170 11.71 -3.64 6.49
CA SER A 170 12.33 -3.21 7.76
C SER A 170 11.69 -1.94 8.32
N ALA A 171 11.46 -0.94 7.49
CA ALA A 171 10.82 0.32 7.90
C ALA A 171 9.32 0.15 8.19
N ALA A 172 8.60 -0.62 7.36
CA ALA A 172 7.15 -0.83 7.46
C ALA A 172 6.73 -1.67 8.68
N GLN A 173 7.63 -2.46 9.26
CA GLN A 173 7.39 -3.22 10.49
C GLN A 173 7.00 -2.33 11.68
N ALA A 174 7.55 -1.12 11.76
CA ALA A 174 7.16 -0.15 12.78
C ALA A 174 5.66 0.21 12.71
N TRP A 175 5.10 0.19 11.51
CA TRP A 175 3.68 0.47 11.23
C TRP A 175 2.80 -0.78 11.27
N GLY A 176 3.35 -1.93 11.65
CA GLY A 176 2.61 -3.20 11.71
C GLY A 176 2.25 -3.79 10.35
N VAL A 177 3.05 -3.50 9.34
CA VAL A 177 2.89 -3.96 7.96
C VAL A 177 4.03 -4.89 7.60
N LYS A 178 3.72 -5.95 6.87
CA LYS A 178 4.67 -6.86 6.23
C LYS A 178 4.68 -6.58 4.73
N VAL A 179 5.84 -6.27 4.19
CA VAL A 179 6.03 -6.18 2.74
C VAL A 179 6.53 -7.53 2.24
N ASN A 180 5.71 -8.22 1.44
CA ASN A 180 6.02 -9.56 0.96
C ASN A 180 6.88 -9.49 -0.30
N ARG A 181 6.58 -8.53 -1.19
CA ARG A 181 7.24 -8.41 -2.49
C ARG A 181 7.17 -6.98 -3.01
N VAL A 182 8.22 -6.57 -3.68
CA VAL A 182 8.27 -5.34 -4.48
C VAL A 182 8.76 -5.72 -5.87
N GLU A 183 8.09 -5.23 -6.90
CA GLU A 183 8.45 -5.49 -8.28
C GLU A 183 8.57 -4.19 -9.05
N VAL A 184 9.73 -3.97 -9.65
CA VAL A 184 9.92 -2.93 -10.65
C VAL A 184 9.26 -3.40 -11.95
N GLN A 185 8.29 -2.63 -12.45
CA GLN A 185 7.53 -2.97 -13.67
C GLN A 185 8.30 -2.51 -14.92
N ASP A 186 8.27 -1.21 -15.17
CA ASP A 186 8.89 -0.64 -16.36
C ASP A 186 10.07 0.26 -15.98
N ILE A 187 11.14 0.15 -16.75
CA ILE A 187 12.31 1.03 -16.71
C ILE A 187 12.45 1.61 -18.09
N THR A 188 12.14 2.90 -18.23
CA THR A 188 12.11 3.58 -19.52
C THR A 188 13.17 4.67 -19.59
N PRO A 189 14.30 4.42 -20.27
CA PRO A 189 15.29 5.44 -20.58
C PRO A 189 14.78 6.46 -21.60
N PRO A 190 15.42 7.63 -21.74
CA PRO A 190 15.15 8.58 -22.80
C PRO A 190 15.38 7.97 -24.20
N GLN A 191 14.66 8.44 -25.21
CA GLN A 191 14.70 7.85 -26.55
C GLN A 191 16.08 7.97 -27.23
N ASP A 192 16.80 9.05 -27.00
CA ASP A 192 18.17 9.28 -27.52
C ASP A 192 19.17 8.28 -26.92
N VAL A 193 19.01 7.95 -25.64
CA VAL A 193 19.83 6.93 -24.97
C VAL A 193 19.50 5.54 -25.52
N LEU A 194 18.21 5.20 -25.66
CA LEU A 194 17.78 3.94 -26.27
C LEU A 194 18.36 3.75 -27.70
N ALA A 195 18.29 4.79 -28.56
CA ALA A 195 18.85 4.73 -29.89
C ALA A 195 20.36 4.51 -29.89
N SER A 196 21.09 5.14 -28.98
CA SER A 196 22.51 4.97 -28.79
C SER A 196 22.89 3.56 -28.35
N MET A 197 22.12 3.00 -27.36
CA MET A 197 22.30 1.62 -26.89
C MET A 197 22.02 0.60 -27.97
N GLU A 198 20.98 0.79 -28.80
CA GLU A 198 20.70 -0.09 -29.95
C GLU A 198 21.83 -0.12 -30.96
N GLN A 199 22.41 1.03 -31.28
CA GLN A 199 23.57 1.11 -32.17
C GLN A 199 24.79 0.41 -31.57
N GLN A 200 25.06 0.62 -30.29
CA GLN A 200 26.16 -0.03 -29.58
C GLN A 200 26.01 -1.55 -29.55
N MET A 201 24.80 -2.03 -29.19
CA MET A 201 24.51 -3.47 -29.20
C MET A 201 24.63 -4.10 -30.56
N LYS A 202 24.20 -3.40 -31.63
CA LYS A 202 24.37 -3.87 -33.02
C LYS A 202 25.84 -4.00 -33.39
N ALA A 203 26.64 -2.99 -33.09
CA ALA A 203 28.07 -3.02 -33.33
C ALA A 203 28.79 -4.15 -32.58
N GLU A 204 28.42 -4.36 -31.31
CA GLU A 204 28.99 -5.44 -30.49
C GLU A 204 28.59 -6.83 -31.01
N ARG A 205 27.34 -7.02 -31.45
CA ARG A 205 26.91 -8.28 -32.10
C ARG A 205 27.68 -8.55 -33.39
N GLU A 206 27.87 -7.54 -34.23
CA GLU A 206 28.65 -7.66 -35.45
C GLU A 206 30.14 -7.97 -35.16
N ARG A 207 30.70 -7.36 -34.12
CA ARG A 207 32.06 -7.68 -33.66
C ARG A 207 32.19 -9.12 -33.22
N ARG A 208 31.25 -9.60 -32.36
CA ARG A 208 31.24 -11.01 -31.89
C ARG A 208 31.08 -11.99 -33.06
N ALA A 209 30.16 -11.74 -33.99
CA ALA A 209 29.97 -12.58 -35.16
C ALA A 209 31.29 -12.73 -35.99
N ARG A 210 31.99 -11.62 -36.25
CA ARG A 210 33.28 -11.64 -36.94
C ARG A 210 34.38 -12.40 -36.20
N VAL A 211 34.41 -12.31 -34.84
CA VAL A 211 35.37 -13.09 -34.04
C VAL A 211 35.07 -14.58 -34.14
N THR A 212 33.81 -14.97 -34.02
CA THR A 212 33.37 -16.38 -34.12
C THR A 212 33.64 -16.95 -35.52
N GLU A 213 33.45 -16.18 -36.60
CA GLU A 213 33.80 -16.59 -37.96
C GLU A 213 35.31 -16.74 -38.17
N ALA A 214 36.14 -15.98 -37.45
CA ALA A 214 37.58 -16.05 -37.55
C ALA A 214 38.22 -17.19 -36.73
N GLU A 215 37.49 -17.70 -35.72
CA GLU A 215 37.92 -18.78 -34.83
C GLU A 215 37.43 -20.18 -35.29
N GLY A 216 36.48 -20.26 -36.24
CA GLY A 216 35.97 -21.49 -36.86
C GLY A 216 36.56 -21.75 -38.22
#